data_3a9e76bb8cc8e8e3b1f9521508051579
#
_entry.id   3a9e76bb8cc8e8e3b1f9521508051579
#
_cell.length_a   1.000
_cell.length_b   1.000
_cell.length_c   1.000
_cell.angle_alpha   90.00
_cell.angle_beta   90.00
_cell.angle_gamma   90.00
#
_symmetry.space_group_name_H-M   'P 1'
#
loop_
_entity.id
_entity.type
_entity.pdbx_description
1 polymer ?
#
loop_
_entity_poly.entity_id
_entity_poly.type
_entity_poly.pdbx_seq_one_letter_code
_entity_poly.pdbx_strand_id
1 'polypeptide(L)'
;MHKNGWRPFWAALGAALLVLLPLVGGTVLLTRQMVRTRIQTAQPQSGVPIQLPRAEHRMTLLLCTAGEQPGFLLVYLNAAQNSLNLLAVPGELTVPFNGETASLAHCYGAAGPARCRQALLEVLGLPEDMFYLALSPAVLEKTASRYGPVRVGF
;
A
#
# COMPACT_ATOMS: atom_id res chain seq x y z
N MET A 1 0.84 -76.88 4.45
CA MET A 1 1.40 -76.15 5.60
C MET A 1 2.08 -74.86 5.12
N HIS A 2 1.41 -73.73 5.12
CA HIS A 2 1.97 -72.43 4.73
C HIS A 2 1.47 -71.34 5.73
N LYS A 3 2.06 -71.31 6.92
CA LYS A 3 1.67 -70.39 7.98
C LYS A 3 2.71 -69.33 8.36
N ASN A 4 3.83 -69.22 7.66
CA ASN A 4 4.93 -68.34 8.13
C ASN A 4 5.30 -67.16 7.21
N GLY A 5 4.56 -66.91 6.11
CA GLY A 5 4.89 -65.81 5.20
C GLY A 5 4.49 -64.41 5.71
N TRP A 6 3.62 -64.34 6.73
CA TRP A 6 3.09 -63.03 7.19
C TRP A 6 3.96 -62.35 8.25
N ARG A 7 4.74 -63.09 8.99
CA ARG A 7 5.66 -62.52 10.00
C ARG A 7 6.78 -61.66 9.40
N PRO A 8 7.49 -62.11 8.32
CA PRO A 8 8.51 -61.25 7.71
C PRO A 8 7.94 -60.01 7.05
N PHE A 9 6.71 -60.09 6.48
CA PHE A 9 6.03 -58.95 5.91
C PHE A 9 5.71 -57.84 6.94
N TRP A 10 5.15 -58.21 8.09
CA TRP A 10 4.86 -57.25 9.16
C TRP A 10 6.14 -56.70 9.81
N ALA A 11 7.20 -57.46 9.89
CA ALA A 11 8.51 -57.02 10.37
C ALA A 11 9.13 -55.99 9.39
N ALA A 12 9.06 -56.23 8.09
CA ALA A 12 9.54 -55.32 7.06
C ALA A 12 8.71 -54.01 7.00
N LEU A 13 7.39 -54.15 7.11
CA LEU A 13 6.48 -53.01 7.15
C LEU A 13 6.73 -52.16 8.40
N GLY A 14 6.92 -52.77 9.56
CA GLY A 14 7.24 -52.07 10.81
C GLY A 14 8.57 -51.32 10.73
N ALA A 15 9.60 -51.94 10.15
CA ALA A 15 10.90 -51.31 9.97
C ALA A 15 10.82 -50.13 8.98
N ALA A 16 10.07 -50.27 7.89
CA ALA A 16 9.85 -49.19 6.93
C ALA A 16 9.09 -48.00 7.54
N LEU A 17 8.06 -48.28 8.36
CA LEU A 17 7.31 -47.26 9.08
C LEU A 17 8.16 -46.51 10.12
N LEU A 18 9.04 -47.24 10.81
CA LEU A 18 9.94 -46.70 11.83
C LEU A 18 10.98 -45.73 11.23
N VAL A 19 11.36 -45.93 9.96
CA VAL A 19 12.24 -45.00 9.22
C VAL A 19 11.48 -43.85 8.59
N LEU A 20 10.30 -44.15 8.04
CA LEU A 20 9.48 -43.12 7.32
C LEU A 20 8.86 -42.07 8.26
N LEU A 21 8.41 -42.49 9.47
CA LEU A 21 7.79 -41.58 10.43
C LEU A 21 8.71 -40.42 10.87
N PRO A 22 9.97 -40.66 11.28
CA PRO A 22 10.87 -39.58 11.65
C PRO A 22 11.29 -38.71 10.42
N LEU A 23 11.35 -39.31 9.23
CA LEU A 23 11.71 -38.58 8.01
C LEU A 23 10.60 -37.59 7.59
N VAL A 24 9.36 -38.05 7.63
CA VAL A 24 8.20 -37.19 7.35
C VAL A 24 7.97 -36.15 8.48
N GLY A 25 8.06 -36.58 9.73
CA GLY A 25 7.93 -35.71 10.90
C GLY A 25 9.04 -34.65 10.95
N GLY A 26 10.28 -35.03 10.64
CA GLY A 26 11.41 -34.12 10.58
C GLY A 26 11.29 -33.07 9.47
N THR A 27 10.83 -33.46 8.29
CA THR A 27 10.61 -32.51 7.19
C THR A 27 9.50 -31.51 7.51
N VAL A 28 8.40 -31.95 8.13
CA VAL A 28 7.30 -31.06 8.53
C VAL A 28 7.75 -30.08 9.63
N LEU A 29 8.53 -30.53 10.59
CA LEU A 29 9.07 -29.66 11.65
C LEU A 29 10.09 -28.65 11.09
N LEU A 30 11.00 -29.08 10.21
CA LEU A 30 11.96 -28.20 9.54
C LEU A 30 11.27 -27.18 8.65
N THR A 31 10.23 -27.58 7.91
CA THR A 31 9.46 -26.64 7.07
C THR A 31 8.71 -25.64 7.93
N ARG A 32 8.12 -26.05 9.06
CA ARG A 32 7.47 -25.13 10.00
C ARG A 32 8.46 -24.16 10.65
N GLN A 33 9.65 -24.61 11.01
CA GLN A 33 10.68 -23.72 11.53
C GLN A 33 11.19 -22.74 10.46
N MET A 34 11.43 -23.20 9.24
CA MET A 34 11.85 -22.32 8.12
C MET A 34 10.77 -21.31 7.76
N VAL A 35 9.49 -21.69 7.78
CA VAL A 35 8.39 -20.76 7.54
C VAL A 35 8.27 -19.74 8.69
N ARG A 36 8.39 -20.16 9.93
CA ARG A 36 8.39 -19.24 11.08
C ARG A 36 9.60 -18.29 11.06
N THR A 37 10.78 -18.77 10.74
CA THR A 37 11.97 -17.92 10.62
C THR A 37 11.85 -16.96 9.43
N ARG A 38 11.27 -17.37 8.30
CA ARG A 38 11.01 -16.48 7.17
C ARG A 38 9.94 -15.45 7.46
N ILE A 39 8.91 -15.78 8.23
CA ILE A 39 7.88 -14.81 8.65
C ILE A 39 8.47 -13.82 9.67
N GLN A 40 9.37 -14.26 10.53
CA GLN A 40 10.07 -13.36 11.47
C GLN A 40 11.19 -12.53 10.79
N THR A 41 11.82 -13.06 9.73
CA THR A 41 12.84 -12.33 8.96
C THR A 41 12.23 -11.50 7.82
N ALA A 42 10.98 -11.77 7.45
CA ALA A 42 10.17 -10.93 6.57
C ALA A 42 9.42 -9.83 7.34
N GLN A 43 9.89 -9.44 8.51
CA GLN A 43 9.69 -8.06 8.91
C GLN A 43 10.36 -7.22 7.82
N PRO A 44 9.62 -6.32 7.15
CA PRO A 44 10.24 -5.41 6.23
C PRO A 44 11.30 -4.67 7.04
N GLN A 45 12.56 -4.97 6.76
CA GLN A 45 13.67 -4.10 7.12
C GLN A 45 13.62 -2.84 6.23
N SER A 46 12.46 -2.22 6.14
CA SER A 46 12.43 -0.78 6.01
C SER A 46 12.81 -0.29 7.41
N GLY A 47 14.09 -0.07 7.60
CA GLY A 47 14.63 0.52 8.85
C GLY A 47 14.21 1.97 9.02
N VAL A 48 13.00 2.30 8.59
CA VAL A 48 12.30 3.52 8.95
C VAL A 48 11.63 3.19 10.28
N PRO A 49 12.16 3.69 11.40
CA PRO A 49 11.46 3.55 12.68
C PRO A 49 10.06 4.12 12.47
N ILE A 50 9.02 3.32 12.72
CA ILE A 50 7.66 3.82 12.75
C ILE A 50 7.60 4.76 13.94
N GLN A 51 7.89 6.02 13.67
CA GLN A 51 7.66 7.07 14.66
C GLN A 51 6.16 7.28 14.75
N LEU A 52 5.62 7.08 15.93
CA LEU A 52 4.24 7.47 16.19
C LEU A 52 4.07 8.95 15.80
N PRO A 53 3.00 9.32 15.11
CA PRO A 53 2.78 10.70 14.70
C PRO A 53 2.78 11.60 15.94
N ARG A 54 3.65 12.60 15.93
CA ARG A 54 3.69 13.63 16.98
C ARG A 54 2.62 14.68 16.69
N ALA A 55 2.16 15.35 17.72
CA ALA A 55 1.15 16.41 17.62
C ALA A 55 1.52 17.55 16.66
N GLU A 56 2.80 17.75 16.40
CA GLU A 56 3.34 18.74 15.46
C GLU A 56 3.37 18.28 13.99
N HIS A 57 3.11 16.99 13.72
CA HIS A 57 3.15 16.46 12.36
C HIS A 57 1.91 16.92 11.58
N ARG A 58 2.16 17.73 10.58
CA ARG A 58 1.19 18.17 9.59
C ARG A 58 1.65 17.70 8.22
N MET A 59 0.71 17.33 7.37
CA MET A 59 1.02 16.91 6.01
C MET A 59 -0.04 17.45 5.06
N THR A 60 0.40 18.08 4.00
CA THR A 60 -0.44 18.50 2.88
C THR A 60 -0.11 17.63 1.67
N LEU A 61 -1.12 17.01 1.07
CA LEU A 61 -0.99 16.10 -0.05
C LEU A 61 -1.95 16.50 -1.16
N LEU A 62 -1.42 16.72 -2.37
CA LEU A 62 -2.22 16.86 -3.58
C LEU A 62 -2.40 15.48 -4.21
N LEU A 63 -3.62 15.03 -4.32
CA LEU A 63 -4.03 13.80 -4.99
C LEU A 63 -4.52 14.15 -6.38
N CYS A 64 -3.88 13.60 -7.43
CA CYS A 64 -4.29 13.80 -8.81
C CYS A 64 -4.77 12.46 -9.38
N THR A 65 -5.88 12.47 -10.10
CA THR A 65 -6.32 11.32 -10.89
C THR A 65 -5.91 11.51 -12.34
N ALA A 66 -5.21 10.54 -12.91
CA ALA A 66 -4.86 10.54 -14.33
C ALA A 66 -6.09 10.15 -15.16
N GLY A 67 -6.28 10.77 -16.31
CA GLY A 67 -7.38 10.50 -17.24
C GLY A 67 -7.67 11.68 -18.16
N GLU A 68 -8.66 11.54 -19.01
CA GLU A 68 -9.10 12.63 -19.90
C GLU A 68 -9.66 13.82 -19.10
N GLN A 69 -10.26 13.55 -17.96
CA GLN A 69 -10.68 14.56 -17.00
C GLN A 69 -9.95 14.34 -15.69
N PRO A 70 -8.80 14.98 -15.48
CA PRO A 70 -8.05 14.84 -14.24
C PRO A 70 -8.83 15.44 -13.06
N GLY A 71 -8.92 14.68 -11.98
CA GLY A 71 -9.48 15.16 -10.72
C GLY A 71 -8.38 15.57 -9.76
N PHE A 72 -8.64 16.56 -8.92
CA PHE A 72 -7.69 17.07 -7.94
C PHE A 72 -8.32 17.13 -6.56
N LEU A 73 -7.65 16.54 -5.57
CA LEU A 73 -8.08 16.55 -4.18
C LEU A 73 -6.91 16.98 -3.30
N LEU A 74 -7.10 18.05 -2.56
CA LEU A 74 -6.15 18.47 -1.55
C LEU A 74 -6.52 17.84 -0.21
N VAL A 75 -5.56 17.11 0.35
CA VAL A 75 -5.69 16.41 1.63
C VAL A 75 -4.80 17.09 2.65
N TYR A 76 -5.38 17.59 3.73
CA TYR A 76 -4.66 18.18 4.83
C TYR A 76 -4.82 17.35 6.09
N LEU A 77 -3.74 16.78 6.57
CA LEU A 77 -3.63 16.01 7.79
C LEU A 77 -3.02 16.88 8.89
N ASN A 78 -3.66 16.91 10.05
CA ASN A 78 -3.15 17.59 11.23
C ASN A 78 -3.22 16.65 12.43
N ALA A 79 -2.09 16.08 12.81
CA ALA A 79 -2.00 15.12 13.92
C ALA A 79 -2.27 15.79 15.28
N ALA A 80 -1.95 17.07 15.42
CA ALA A 80 -2.21 17.82 16.66
C ALA A 80 -3.72 17.93 16.97
N GLN A 81 -4.52 18.09 15.93
CA GLN A 81 -5.97 18.24 16.04
C GLN A 81 -6.72 16.92 15.73
N ASN A 82 -5.99 15.85 15.42
CA ASN A 82 -6.55 14.59 14.97
C ASN A 82 -7.59 14.80 13.85
N SER A 83 -7.27 15.71 12.90
CA SER A 83 -8.18 16.11 11.84
C SER A 83 -7.64 15.80 10.46
N LEU A 84 -8.57 15.42 9.58
CA LEU A 84 -8.35 15.19 8.16
C LEU A 84 -9.31 16.10 7.40
N ASN A 85 -8.78 17.05 6.65
CA ASN A 85 -9.57 17.92 5.79
C ASN A 85 -9.36 17.55 4.32
N LEU A 86 -10.43 17.46 3.59
CA LEU A 86 -10.46 17.14 2.17
C LEU A 86 -11.07 18.31 1.40
N LEU A 87 -10.35 18.82 0.41
CA LEU A 87 -10.81 19.89 -0.45
C LEU A 87 -10.71 19.45 -1.92
N ALA A 88 -11.84 19.32 -2.57
CA ALA A 88 -11.86 19.10 -4.01
C ALA A 88 -11.48 20.41 -4.73
N VAL A 89 -10.47 20.30 -5.61
CA VAL A 89 -9.99 21.45 -6.40
C VAL A 89 -10.54 21.32 -7.82
N PRO A 90 -11.29 22.31 -8.33
CA PRO A 90 -11.79 22.26 -9.70
C PRO A 90 -10.66 22.24 -10.73
N GLY A 91 -10.78 21.41 -11.76
CA GLY A 91 -9.80 21.36 -12.86
C GLY A 91 -9.72 22.67 -13.67
N GLU A 92 -10.79 23.47 -13.65
CA GLU A 92 -10.88 24.80 -14.30
C GLU A 92 -10.21 25.90 -13.47
N LEU A 93 -9.74 25.60 -12.25
CA LEU A 93 -9.05 26.63 -11.45
C LEU A 93 -7.90 27.22 -12.26
N THR A 94 -7.92 28.54 -12.40
CA THR A 94 -6.88 29.29 -13.10
C THR A 94 -5.61 29.37 -12.27
N VAL A 95 -4.50 28.90 -12.82
CA VAL A 95 -3.19 28.85 -12.16
C VAL A 95 -2.11 29.46 -13.07
N PRO A 96 -1.02 29.97 -12.52
CA PRO A 96 0.12 30.44 -13.29
C PRO A 96 0.84 29.27 -14.00
N PHE A 97 1.04 29.45 -15.32
CA PHE A 97 1.70 28.43 -16.14
C PHE A 97 2.52 29.08 -17.25
N ASN A 98 3.84 28.91 -17.24
CA ASN A 98 4.78 29.42 -18.25
C ASN A 98 4.73 30.92 -18.52
N GLY A 99 4.47 31.73 -17.49
CA GLY A 99 4.36 33.20 -17.62
C GLY A 99 2.97 33.69 -17.99
N GLU A 100 2.04 32.79 -18.23
CA GLU A 100 0.62 33.06 -18.52
C GLU A 100 -0.27 32.42 -17.46
N THR A 101 -1.55 32.40 -17.66
CA THR A 101 -2.53 31.70 -16.85
C THR A 101 -3.18 30.58 -17.65
N ALA A 102 -3.36 29.41 -17.02
CA ALA A 102 -4.04 28.29 -17.64
C ALA A 102 -4.92 27.55 -16.61
N SER A 103 -5.79 26.67 -17.04
CA SER A 103 -6.53 25.81 -16.14
C SER A 103 -5.60 24.77 -15.49
N LEU A 104 -5.91 24.35 -14.26
CA LEU A 104 -5.16 23.31 -13.56
C LEU A 104 -5.15 22.00 -14.34
N ALA A 105 -6.25 21.65 -15.01
CA ALA A 105 -6.34 20.47 -15.87
C ALA A 105 -5.38 20.56 -17.06
N HIS A 106 -5.29 21.74 -17.70
CA HIS A 106 -4.31 21.97 -18.78
C HIS A 106 -2.87 21.87 -18.27
N CYS A 107 -2.59 22.49 -17.14
CA CYS A 107 -1.28 22.39 -16.47
C CYS A 107 -0.88 20.94 -16.20
N TYR A 108 -1.83 20.12 -15.74
CA TYR A 108 -1.62 18.70 -15.50
C TYR A 108 -1.30 17.92 -16.79
N GLY A 109 -2.09 18.13 -17.84
CA GLY A 109 -1.88 17.47 -19.13
C GLY A 109 -0.55 17.85 -19.80
N ALA A 110 -0.13 19.12 -19.67
CA ALA A 110 1.08 19.64 -20.30
C ALA A 110 2.37 19.32 -19.51
N ALA A 111 2.33 19.34 -18.18
CA ALA A 111 3.52 19.29 -17.33
C ALA A 111 3.42 18.36 -16.11
N GLY A 112 2.31 17.66 -15.95
CA GLY A 112 2.10 16.65 -14.92
C GLY A 112 1.87 17.17 -13.50
N PRO A 113 1.76 16.25 -12.52
CA PRO A 113 1.32 16.57 -11.16
C PRO A 113 2.30 17.44 -10.38
N ALA A 114 3.60 17.35 -10.65
CA ALA A 114 4.62 18.16 -9.98
C ALA A 114 4.42 19.65 -10.27
N ARG A 115 4.09 19.99 -11.51
CA ARG A 115 3.82 21.39 -11.92
C ARG A 115 2.50 21.89 -11.35
N CYS A 116 1.45 21.04 -11.31
CA CYS A 116 0.20 21.39 -10.65
C CYS A 116 0.40 21.69 -9.15
N ARG A 117 1.19 20.88 -8.47
CA ARG A 117 1.59 21.15 -7.08
C ARG A 117 2.20 22.55 -6.95
N GLN A 118 3.19 22.85 -7.78
CA GLN A 118 3.88 24.14 -7.75
C GLN A 118 2.94 25.32 -7.99
N ALA A 119 2.08 25.21 -9.00
CA ALA A 119 1.08 26.23 -9.32
C ALA A 119 0.05 26.44 -8.18
N LEU A 120 -0.37 25.36 -7.52
CA LEU A 120 -1.27 25.45 -6.37
C LEU A 120 -0.60 26.06 -5.14
N LEU A 121 0.68 25.78 -4.89
CA LEU A 121 1.44 26.44 -3.82
C LEU A 121 1.44 27.96 -4.00
N GLU A 122 1.65 28.40 -5.23
CA GLU A 122 1.70 29.81 -5.58
C GLU A 122 0.33 30.49 -5.41
N VAL A 123 -0.74 29.85 -5.91
CA VAL A 123 -2.12 30.42 -5.85
C VAL A 123 -2.70 30.40 -4.44
N LEU A 124 -2.50 29.31 -3.70
CA LEU A 124 -3.12 29.12 -2.39
C LEU A 124 -2.22 29.56 -1.22
N GLY A 125 -0.98 29.96 -1.48
CA GLY A 125 -0.02 30.33 -0.44
C GLY A 125 0.27 29.19 0.54
N LEU A 126 0.26 27.97 0.06
CA LEU A 126 0.49 26.77 0.89
C LEU A 126 1.98 26.61 1.19
N PRO A 127 2.32 25.88 2.27
CA PRO A 127 3.71 25.61 2.61
C PRO A 127 4.37 24.73 1.54
N GLU A 128 5.67 24.94 1.31
CA GLU A 128 6.45 24.25 0.28
C GLU A 128 6.58 22.73 0.47
N ASP A 129 6.30 22.23 1.65
CA ASP A 129 6.37 20.81 2.04
C ASP A 129 5.14 19.98 1.60
N MET A 130 4.30 20.53 0.70
CA MET A 130 3.20 19.79 0.11
C MET A 130 3.70 18.63 -0.75
N PHE A 131 3.21 17.43 -0.49
CA PHE A 131 3.46 16.25 -1.31
C PHE A 131 2.45 16.14 -2.45
N TYR A 132 2.73 15.32 -3.44
CA TYR A 132 1.75 14.97 -4.47
C TYR A 132 1.76 13.47 -4.77
N LEU A 133 0.60 12.96 -5.20
CA LEU A 133 0.41 11.58 -5.61
C LEU A 133 -0.51 11.54 -6.82
N ALA A 134 -0.04 10.95 -7.92
CA ALA A 134 -0.85 10.71 -9.10
C ALA A 134 -1.32 9.24 -9.12
N LEU A 135 -2.63 9.04 -9.23
CA LEU A 135 -3.25 7.72 -9.26
C LEU A 135 -3.96 7.51 -10.60
N SER A 136 -3.79 6.34 -11.19
CA SER A 136 -4.61 5.94 -12.34
C SER A 136 -6.01 5.53 -11.87
N PRO A 137 -7.05 5.70 -12.71
CA PRO A 137 -8.40 5.24 -12.39
C PRO A 137 -8.46 3.77 -12.00
N ALA A 138 -7.68 2.92 -12.68
CA ALA A 138 -7.60 1.49 -12.38
C ALA A 138 -7.09 1.19 -10.97
N VAL A 139 -6.13 1.99 -10.46
CA VAL A 139 -5.63 1.85 -9.08
C VAL A 139 -6.68 2.27 -8.08
N LEU A 140 -7.41 3.36 -8.35
CA LEU A 140 -8.52 3.83 -7.50
C LEU A 140 -9.63 2.79 -7.42
N GLU A 141 -10.06 2.25 -8.56
CA GLU A 141 -11.08 1.22 -8.64
C GLU A 141 -10.67 -0.06 -7.88
N LYS A 142 -9.43 -0.51 -8.08
CA LYS A 142 -8.88 -1.66 -7.36
C LYS A 142 -8.83 -1.42 -5.85
N THR A 143 -8.51 -0.20 -5.44
CA THR A 143 -8.46 0.17 -4.03
C THR A 143 -9.88 0.21 -3.45
N ALA A 144 -10.82 0.85 -4.13
CA ALA A 144 -12.21 0.91 -3.72
C ALA A 144 -12.85 -0.49 -3.62
N SER A 145 -12.58 -1.36 -4.57
CA SER A 145 -13.07 -2.75 -4.55
C SER A 145 -12.50 -3.57 -3.39
N ARG A 146 -11.26 -3.27 -2.97
CA ARG A 146 -10.60 -3.99 -1.86
C ARG A 146 -11.08 -3.55 -0.48
N TYR A 147 -11.32 -2.26 -0.30
CA TYR A 147 -11.69 -1.69 1.00
C TYR A 147 -13.20 -1.44 1.14
N GLY A 148 -13.95 -1.56 0.05
CA GLY A 148 -15.38 -1.34 0.03
C GLY A 148 -15.78 0.14 0.09
N PRO A 149 -17.10 0.42 0.04
CA PRO A 149 -17.61 1.79 0.08
C PRO A 149 -17.47 2.38 1.48
N VAL A 150 -16.95 3.59 1.55
CA VAL A 150 -16.93 4.39 2.78
C VAL A 150 -18.29 5.10 2.92
N ARG A 151 -18.99 4.86 4.01
CA ARG A 151 -20.20 5.62 4.35
C ARG A 151 -19.80 6.92 5.02
N VAL A 152 -20.08 8.02 4.37
CA VAL A 152 -19.91 9.37 4.94
C VAL A 152 -21.27 9.82 5.45
N GLY A 153 -21.37 10.03 6.76
CA GLY A 153 -22.55 10.68 7.36
C GLY A 153 -22.39 12.20 7.19
N PHE A 154 -23.42 12.84 6.68
CA PHE A 154 -23.54 14.31 6.65
C PHE A 154 -24.45 14.77 7.79
#